data_6b45b382628a316294a0bddc76f9721d
#
_entry.id   6b45b382628a316294a0bddc76f9721d
#
_cell.length_a   1.000
_cell.length_b   1.000
_cell.length_c   1.000
_cell.angle_alpha   90.00
_cell.angle_beta   90.00
_cell.angle_gamma   90.00
#
_symmetry.space_group_name_H-M   'P 1'
#
loop_
_entity.id
_entity.type
_entity.pdbx_description
1 polymer ?
#
loop_
_entity_poly.entity_id
_entity_poly.type
_entity_poly.pdbx_seq_one_letter_code
_entity_poly.pdbx_strand_id
1 'polypeptide(L)'
;KIFKERKAGSIISSNTSSIPISILSEKLSTEDKKDFCITHFFNPVRYMDLLEIVKSENNNLDKINSLKKFCELSLGKGAIICNDTPGFLGNRIGVFAMQVAMTEAFKMKLSIEEADAVFGRPMGIPKTGVFGLYDLIGIDLMADVLKSFIKELSESDEFQEVAKEIPLVKKLIETGYTGRKGKGGFYRMNKVDNKKILEAINLETGEYHPAQKINIKSDKVDLKALINRDDKYGEYAWSVISKIINYASSLVPGITDEFNDIDEAMRLGFNWSKGPFEMLEEIGVSNFFSKFKNYEGNKFLENLAETKNENFHGIRQKYTDIETLGKVKKTASNIDGNSSASIYRFNDYNIVEFTTKANALDYDSMDALKKATDKPLIIINESMQFSAGVNLSYTMEFAKKGDFKSIEKFVGYFQETCKHLKYSDHPVVSAPSGLTLGGGFEVMVQSNFVASHTNIVVGLVETIVGLIPAGGGC
;
A
#
# COMPACT_ATOMS: atom_id res chain seq x y z
N LYS A 1 -0.01 2.85 36.91
CA LYS A 1 1.18 3.69 37.12
C LYS A 1 1.28 4.82 36.10
N ILE A 2 1.22 4.56 34.78
CA ILE A 2 1.40 5.56 33.71
C ILE A 2 0.43 6.75 33.89
N PHE A 3 -0.85 6.49 34.15
CA PHE A 3 -1.86 7.54 34.34
C PHE A 3 -1.59 8.45 35.56
N LYS A 4 -0.85 7.98 36.56
CA LYS A 4 -0.46 8.79 37.74
C LYS A 4 0.69 9.72 37.46
N GLU A 5 1.56 9.35 36.51
CA GLU A 5 2.82 10.05 36.20
C GLU A 5 2.71 10.89 34.92
N ARG A 6 1.63 10.76 34.14
CA ARG A 6 1.45 11.47 32.89
C ARG A 6 1.23 12.97 33.10
N LYS A 7 1.61 13.76 32.12
CA LYS A 7 1.17 15.18 32.07
C LYS A 7 -0.35 15.21 31.97
N ALA A 8 -0.99 16.07 32.76
CA ALA A 8 -2.43 16.22 32.76
C ALA A 8 -2.97 16.47 31.32
N GLY A 9 -4.00 15.75 30.95
CA GLY A 9 -4.64 15.87 29.65
C GLY A 9 -3.93 15.13 28.50
N SER A 10 -2.77 14.47 28.73
CA SER A 10 -2.13 13.65 27.70
C SER A 10 -2.94 12.41 27.37
N ILE A 11 -2.95 12.03 26.09
CA ILE A 11 -3.50 10.75 25.63
C ILE A 11 -2.48 9.65 25.94
N ILE A 12 -2.97 8.49 26.37
CA ILE A 12 -2.22 7.25 26.45
C ILE A 12 -2.82 6.28 25.45
N SER A 13 -1.98 5.67 24.63
CA SER A 13 -2.44 4.68 23.67
C SER A 13 -1.68 3.36 23.82
N SER A 14 -2.36 2.27 23.45
CA SER A 14 -1.77 0.94 23.26
C SER A 14 -1.58 0.65 21.78
N ASN A 15 -0.56 -0.14 21.43
CA ASN A 15 -0.36 -0.63 20.04
C ASN A 15 -0.77 -2.10 19.90
N THR A 16 -1.72 -2.57 20.71
CA THR A 16 -2.26 -3.93 20.56
C THR A 16 -2.97 -4.12 19.23
N SER A 17 -2.92 -5.33 18.69
CA SER A 17 -3.61 -5.69 17.42
C SER A 17 -4.96 -6.39 17.66
N SER A 18 -5.24 -6.83 18.90
CA SER A 18 -6.39 -7.70 19.18
C SER A 18 -7.03 -7.48 20.53
N ILE A 19 -6.32 -6.94 21.53
CA ILE A 19 -6.89 -6.81 22.88
C ILE A 19 -7.83 -5.60 22.92
N PRO A 20 -9.12 -5.78 23.23
CA PRO A 20 -10.10 -4.70 23.30
C PRO A 20 -9.75 -3.62 24.32
N ILE A 21 -10.17 -2.39 24.06
CA ILE A 21 -10.02 -1.24 24.97
C ILE A 21 -10.69 -1.54 26.31
N SER A 22 -11.85 -2.20 26.30
CA SER A 22 -12.58 -2.59 27.49
C SER A 22 -11.73 -3.37 28.49
N ILE A 23 -10.96 -4.34 28.01
CA ILE A 23 -10.06 -5.15 28.83
C ILE A 23 -8.86 -4.32 29.32
N LEU A 24 -8.20 -3.58 28.42
CA LEU A 24 -7.03 -2.78 28.75
C LEU A 24 -7.35 -1.65 29.74
N SER A 25 -8.55 -1.12 29.68
CA SER A 25 -8.99 0.00 30.51
C SER A 25 -9.83 -0.39 31.73
N GLU A 26 -9.99 -1.70 32.01
CA GLU A 26 -10.86 -2.20 33.10
C GLU A 26 -10.59 -1.52 34.44
N LYS A 27 -9.30 -1.33 34.78
CA LYS A 27 -8.85 -0.75 36.06
C LYS A 27 -8.66 0.76 36.03
N LEU A 28 -9.02 1.43 34.94
CA LEU A 28 -8.94 2.88 34.83
C LEU A 28 -10.20 3.54 35.39
N SER A 29 -10.02 4.75 35.96
CA SER A 29 -11.14 5.59 36.33
C SER A 29 -11.94 6.03 35.08
N THR A 30 -13.19 6.41 35.24
CA THR A 30 -14.02 6.95 34.15
C THR A 30 -13.35 8.15 33.46
N GLU A 31 -12.67 9.00 34.25
CA GLU A 31 -11.95 10.15 33.71
C GLU A 31 -10.72 9.73 32.89
N ASP A 32 -9.95 8.76 33.37
CA ASP A 32 -8.78 8.26 32.64
C ASP A 32 -9.15 7.53 31.36
N LYS A 33 -10.31 6.86 31.31
CA LYS A 33 -10.81 6.20 30.09
C LYS A 33 -11.05 7.18 28.94
N LYS A 34 -11.38 8.45 29.24
CA LYS A 34 -11.54 9.49 28.18
C LYS A 34 -10.27 9.75 27.41
N ASP A 35 -9.11 9.47 28.00
CA ASP A 35 -7.78 9.72 27.45
C ASP A 35 -7.05 8.45 27.03
N PHE A 36 -7.72 7.29 27.01
CA PHE A 36 -7.14 6.01 26.63
C PHE A 36 -7.75 5.50 25.32
N CYS A 37 -6.91 5.24 24.33
CA CYS A 37 -7.31 4.66 23.04
C CYS A 37 -6.29 3.62 22.56
N ILE A 38 -6.49 3.06 21.38
CA ILE A 38 -5.48 2.25 20.71
C ILE A 38 -4.99 3.03 19.47
N THR A 39 -3.68 2.98 19.23
CA THR A 39 -3.05 3.42 17.99
C THR A 39 -2.38 2.20 17.38
N HIS A 40 -3.09 1.51 16.49
CA HIS A 40 -2.63 0.29 15.88
C HIS A 40 -1.86 0.59 14.60
N PHE A 41 -0.54 0.46 14.66
CA PHE A 41 0.36 0.62 13.53
C PHE A 41 0.48 -0.69 12.76
N PHE A 42 0.39 -0.64 11.45
CA PHE A 42 0.64 -1.79 10.59
C PHE A 42 2.14 -2.02 10.42
N ASN A 43 2.54 -3.27 10.45
CA ASN A 43 3.94 -3.67 10.37
C ASN A 43 4.34 -4.04 8.92
N PRO A 44 5.49 -3.58 8.41
CA PRO A 44 6.53 -2.77 9.06
C PRO A 44 6.13 -1.29 9.19
N VAL A 45 6.17 -0.77 10.41
CA VAL A 45 5.65 0.58 10.75
C VAL A 45 6.22 1.68 9.87
N ARG A 46 7.48 1.57 9.46
CA ARG A 46 8.15 2.56 8.63
C ARG A 46 7.54 2.66 7.21
N TYR A 47 7.01 1.56 6.69
CA TYR A 47 6.59 1.44 5.28
C TYR A 47 5.08 1.38 5.10
N MET A 48 4.36 0.97 6.13
CA MET A 48 2.91 0.86 6.09
C MET A 48 2.28 2.16 6.52
N ASP A 49 1.44 2.72 5.67
CA ASP A 49 0.86 4.04 5.89
C ASP A 49 -0.34 4.01 6.83
N LEU A 50 -1.05 2.89 6.94
CA LEU A 50 -2.23 2.78 7.80
C LEU A 50 -1.88 2.90 9.29
N LEU A 51 -2.62 3.76 9.96
CA LEU A 51 -2.71 3.84 11.41
C LEU A 51 -4.18 3.85 11.83
N GLU A 52 -4.61 2.84 12.55
CA GLU A 52 -5.95 2.82 13.14
C GLU A 52 -5.95 3.48 14.51
N ILE A 53 -6.80 4.46 14.70
CA ILE A 53 -7.10 5.04 16.01
C ILE A 53 -8.40 4.41 16.49
N VAL A 54 -8.28 3.41 17.35
CA VAL A 54 -9.44 2.69 17.87
C VAL A 54 -9.99 3.44 19.08
N LYS A 55 -11.24 3.85 18.98
CA LYS A 55 -11.95 4.61 20.03
C LYS A 55 -12.96 3.74 20.78
N SER A 56 -13.22 4.11 22.01
CA SER A 56 -14.35 3.64 22.80
C SER A 56 -15.39 4.76 22.96
N GLU A 57 -16.57 4.42 23.41
CA GLU A 57 -17.64 5.39 23.73
C GLU A 57 -17.22 6.40 24.83
N ASN A 58 -16.23 6.06 25.65
CA ASN A 58 -15.76 6.93 26.72
C ASN A 58 -14.81 8.03 26.23
N ASN A 59 -14.25 7.92 25.02
CA ASN A 59 -13.20 8.81 24.56
C ASN A 59 -13.70 10.25 24.32
N ASN A 60 -12.85 11.22 24.62
CA ASN A 60 -13.04 12.60 24.20
C ASN A 60 -12.73 12.73 22.71
N LEU A 61 -13.75 12.99 21.87
CA LEU A 61 -13.64 13.05 20.42
C LEU A 61 -12.69 14.17 19.95
N ASP A 62 -12.65 15.31 20.62
CA ASP A 62 -11.73 16.41 20.25
C ASP A 62 -10.27 15.98 20.41
N LYS A 63 -9.98 15.22 21.47
CA LYS A 63 -8.65 14.65 21.69
C LYS A 63 -8.31 13.60 20.64
N ILE A 64 -9.24 12.71 20.31
CA ILE A 64 -9.07 11.70 19.26
C ILE A 64 -8.80 12.37 17.91
N ASN A 65 -9.56 13.42 17.54
CA ASN A 65 -9.34 14.18 16.32
C ASN A 65 -7.98 14.90 16.32
N SER A 66 -7.57 15.45 17.47
CA SER A 66 -6.25 16.07 17.61
C SER A 66 -5.13 15.06 17.46
N LEU A 67 -5.29 13.83 18.01
CA LEU A 67 -4.36 12.73 17.83
C LEU A 67 -4.29 12.32 16.35
N LYS A 68 -5.43 12.19 15.68
CA LYS A 68 -5.50 11.91 14.24
C LYS A 68 -4.69 12.91 13.45
N LYS A 69 -4.94 14.21 13.66
CA LYS A 69 -4.21 15.29 13.00
C LYS A 69 -2.70 15.23 13.26
N PHE A 70 -2.28 14.93 14.49
CA PHE A 70 -0.88 14.73 14.82
C PHE A 70 -0.29 13.54 14.04
N CYS A 71 -0.97 12.40 14.00
CA CYS A 71 -0.50 11.22 13.28
C CYS A 71 -0.39 11.47 11.77
N GLU A 72 -1.31 12.23 11.20
CA GLU A 72 -1.29 12.59 9.77
C GLU A 72 -0.18 13.60 9.45
N LEU A 73 -0.11 14.71 10.20
CA LEU A 73 0.79 15.82 9.87
C LEU A 73 2.24 15.59 10.35
N SER A 74 2.42 14.97 11.53
CA SER A 74 3.75 14.82 12.13
C SER A 74 4.38 13.46 11.89
N LEU A 75 3.55 12.40 11.78
CA LEU A 75 4.03 11.04 11.54
C LEU A 75 3.87 10.60 10.07
N GLY A 76 3.16 11.37 9.25
CA GLY A 76 2.92 11.05 7.83
C GLY A 76 2.08 9.79 7.62
N LYS A 77 1.21 9.45 8.59
CA LYS A 77 0.32 8.27 8.51
C LYS A 77 -1.03 8.63 7.91
N GLY A 78 -1.66 7.66 7.26
CA GLY A 78 -3.09 7.71 6.96
C GLY A 78 -3.84 7.23 8.19
N ALA A 79 -4.31 8.16 9.02
CA ALA A 79 -4.95 7.83 10.28
C ALA A 79 -6.46 7.68 10.12
N ILE A 80 -7.00 6.52 10.50
CA ILE A 80 -8.42 6.18 10.42
C ILE A 80 -8.95 5.96 11.83
N ILE A 81 -10.10 6.57 12.13
CA ILE A 81 -10.79 6.35 13.40
C ILE A 81 -11.77 5.19 13.21
N CYS A 82 -11.66 4.17 14.07
CA CYS A 82 -12.59 3.04 14.07
C CYS A 82 -13.03 2.67 15.48
N ASN A 83 -14.09 1.85 15.57
CA ASN A 83 -14.62 1.39 16.82
C ASN A 83 -13.86 0.17 17.36
N ASP A 84 -13.97 -0.06 18.68
CA ASP A 84 -13.34 -1.20 19.36
C ASP A 84 -14.07 -2.52 19.03
N THR A 85 -13.71 -3.10 17.90
CA THR A 85 -14.26 -4.38 17.42
C THR A 85 -13.12 -5.39 17.19
N PRO A 86 -13.37 -6.71 17.28
CA PRO A 86 -12.32 -7.70 17.07
C PRO A 86 -11.64 -7.55 15.70
N GLY A 87 -10.30 -7.45 15.72
CA GLY A 87 -9.47 -7.24 14.53
C GLY A 87 -9.47 -5.81 13.99
N PHE A 88 -10.15 -4.89 14.67
CA PHE A 88 -10.35 -3.51 14.26
C PHE A 88 -10.91 -3.44 12.83
N LEU A 89 -10.41 -2.54 11.98
CA LEU A 89 -10.96 -2.35 10.64
C LEU A 89 -10.14 -3.08 9.56
N GLY A 90 -8.85 -2.79 9.45
CA GLY A 90 -8.02 -3.29 8.36
C GLY A 90 -7.81 -4.80 8.42
N ASN A 91 -7.44 -5.33 9.59
CA ASN A 91 -7.28 -6.78 9.74
C ASN A 91 -8.60 -7.52 9.57
N ARG A 92 -9.71 -6.95 10.04
CA ARG A 92 -11.04 -7.57 9.90
C ARG A 92 -11.38 -7.83 8.43
N ILE A 93 -11.27 -6.81 7.58
CA ILE A 93 -11.59 -6.91 6.16
C ILE A 93 -10.48 -7.66 5.39
N GLY A 94 -9.22 -7.35 5.66
CA GLY A 94 -8.09 -7.93 4.92
C GLY A 94 -7.96 -9.43 5.13
N VAL A 95 -8.09 -9.91 6.38
CA VAL A 95 -8.02 -11.34 6.68
C VAL A 95 -9.25 -12.08 6.14
N PHE A 96 -10.46 -11.47 6.22
CA PHE A 96 -11.66 -12.02 5.58
C PHE A 96 -11.46 -12.19 4.07
N ALA A 97 -10.97 -11.16 3.39
CA ALA A 97 -10.73 -11.22 1.95
C ALA A 97 -9.74 -12.32 1.55
N MET A 98 -8.65 -12.46 2.31
CA MET A 98 -7.66 -13.51 2.10
C MET A 98 -8.27 -14.90 2.30
N GLN A 99 -9.07 -15.07 3.36
CA GLN A 99 -9.69 -16.35 3.68
C GLN A 99 -10.75 -16.75 2.64
N VAL A 100 -11.58 -15.81 2.19
CA VAL A 100 -12.53 -16.03 1.09
C VAL A 100 -11.79 -16.43 -0.18
N ALA A 101 -10.75 -15.68 -0.57
CA ALA A 101 -10.00 -15.99 -1.78
C ALA A 101 -9.37 -17.39 -1.74
N MET A 102 -8.80 -17.78 -0.59
CA MET A 102 -8.24 -19.12 -0.42
C MET A 102 -9.32 -20.21 -0.47
N THR A 103 -10.41 -20.06 0.28
CA THR A 103 -11.47 -21.08 0.35
C THR A 103 -12.19 -21.27 -0.98
N GLU A 104 -12.44 -20.19 -1.72
CA GLU A 104 -13.02 -20.28 -3.07
C GLU A 104 -12.06 -20.92 -4.08
N ALA A 105 -10.73 -20.71 -3.96
CA ALA A 105 -9.75 -21.40 -4.79
C ALA A 105 -9.78 -22.91 -4.57
N PHE A 106 -9.85 -23.38 -3.32
CA PHE A 106 -10.01 -24.79 -2.99
C PHE A 106 -11.33 -25.36 -3.55
N LYS A 107 -12.43 -24.63 -3.35
CA LYS A 107 -13.76 -25.05 -3.79
C LYS A 107 -13.86 -25.19 -5.32
N MET A 108 -13.26 -24.26 -6.06
CA MET A 108 -13.26 -24.24 -7.52
C MET A 108 -12.09 -25.03 -8.14
N LYS A 109 -11.27 -25.69 -7.31
CA LYS A 109 -10.11 -26.48 -7.75
C LYS A 109 -9.14 -25.69 -8.63
N LEU A 110 -8.94 -24.42 -8.32
CA LEU A 110 -7.92 -23.61 -8.98
C LEU A 110 -6.53 -24.01 -8.46
N SER A 111 -5.52 -23.90 -9.32
CA SER A 111 -4.14 -23.91 -8.83
C SER A 111 -3.83 -22.64 -8.05
N ILE A 112 -2.81 -22.68 -7.19
CA ILE A 112 -2.42 -21.48 -6.42
C ILE A 112 -1.97 -20.36 -7.35
N GLU A 113 -1.32 -20.68 -8.46
CA GLU A 113 -0.89 -19.71 -9.45
C GLU A 113 -2.07 -19.06 -10.18
N GLU A 114 -3.13 -19.83 -10.46
CA GLU A 114 -4.36 -19.30 -11.05
C GLU A 114 -5.08 -18.36 -10.09
N ALA A 115 -5.25 -18.78 -8.85
CA ALA A 115 -5.89 -17.96 -7.83
C ALA A 115 -5.10 -16.65 -7.57
N ASP A 116 -3.78 -16.74 -7.42
CA ASP A 116 -2.92 -15.56 -7.22
C ASP A 116 -2.89 -14.64 -8.45
N ALA A 117 -3.00 -15.20 -9.65
CA ALA A 117 -3.07 -14.40 -10.87
C ALA A 117 -4.38 -13.60 -10.98
N VAL A 118 -5.50 -14.14 -10.48
CA VAL A 118 -6.80 -13.46 -10.45
C VAL A 118 -6.87 -12.53 -9.23
N PHE A 119 -6.65 -13.06 -8.01
CA PHE A 119 -6.62 -12.30 -6.76
C PHE A 119 -5.31 -11.50 -6.66
N GLY A 120 -5.12 -10.59 -7.58
CA GLY A 120 -3.95 -9.77 -7.72
C GLY A 120 -4.29 -8.51 -8.50
N ARG A 121 -3.39 -8.10 -9.38
CA ARG A 121 -3.59 -6.88 -10.19
C ARG A 121 -4.93 -6.81 -10.93
N PRO A 122 -5.47 -7.91 -11.48
CA PRO A 122 -6.78 -7.88 -12.12
C PRO A 122 -7.92 -7.45 -11.21
N MET A 123 -7.83 -7.71 -9.92
CA MET A 123 -8.80 -7.27 -8.92
C MET A 123 -8.39 -5.99 -8.18
N GLY A 124 -7.36 -5.28 -8.65
CA GLY A 124 -6.85 -4.10 -7.95
C GLY A 124 -6.07 -4.42 -6.67
N ILE A 125 -5.62 -5.65 -6.49
CA ILE A 125 -4.89 -6.16 -5.34
C ILE A 125 -3.40 -6.33 -5.72
N PRO A 126 -2.44 -6.28 -4.79
CA PRO A 126 -1.04 -6.48 -5.11
C PRO A 126 -0.75 -7.82 -5.81
N LYS A 127 0.23 -7.81 -6.71
CA LYS A 127 0.62 -8.99 -7.51
C LYS A 127 1.05 -10.23 -6.70
N THR A 128 1.20 -10.09 -5.39
CA THR A 128 1.58 -11.17 -4.49
C THR A 128 0.52 -12.27 -4.48
N GLY A 129 -0.74 -11.92 -4.74
CA GLY A 129 -1.86 -12.84 -4.66
C GLY A 129 -2.19 -13.25 -3.23
N VAL A 130 -3.08 -14.21 -3.06
CA VAL A 130 -3.50 -14.68 -1.73
C VAL A 130 -2.48 -15.66 -1.14
N PHE A 131 -2.05 -16.67 -1.89
CA PHE A 131 -1.15 -17.71 -1.39
C PHE A 131 0.27 -17.17 -1.18
N GLY A 132 0.74 -16.31 -2.09
CA GLY A 132 2.00 -15.61 -1.91
C GLY A 132 1.98 -14.65 -0.72
N LEU A 133 0.83 -14.09 -0.35
CA LEU A 133 0.68 -13.22 0.83
C LEU A 133 0.65 -14.05 2.13
N TYR A 134 0.01 -15.21 2.15
CA TYR A 134 0.10 -16.15 3.27
C TYR A 134 1.56 -16.55 3.54
N ASP A 135 2.32 -16.86 2.49
CA ASP A 135 3.74 -17.19 2.60
C ASP A 135 4.60 -16.01 3.12
N LEU A 136 4.20 -14.79 2.79
CA LEU A 136 4.90 -13.58 3.23
C LEU A 136 4.65 -13.28 4.71
N ILE A 137 3.41 -13.38 5.16
CA ILE A 137 2.99 -13.11 6.55
C ILE A 137 3.46 -14.24 7.46
N GLY A 138 3.29 -15.46 7.04
CA GLY A 138 3.47 -16.70 7.78
C GLY A 138 2.15 -17.44 7.94
N ILE A 139 2.12 -18.68 7.44
CA ILE A 139 0.91 -19.52 7.44
C ILE A 139 0.48 -19.85 8.88
N ASP A 140 1.44 -20.09 9.77
CA ASP A 140 1.25 -20.31 11.20
C ASP A 140 0.65 -19.08 11.89
N LEU A 141 1.20 -17.90 11.65
CA LEU A 141 0.68 -16.66 12.20
C LEU A 141 -0.76 -16.40 11.73
N MET A 142 -1.03 -16.63 10.45
CA MET A 142 -2.40 -16.48 9.92
C MET A 142 -3.38 -17.48 10.55
N ALA A 143 -2.95 -18.72 10.81
CA ALA A 143 -3.77 -19.71 11.50
C ALA A 143 -4.12 -19.26 12.92
N ASP A 144 -3.19 -18.64 13.64
CA ASP A 144 -3.44 -18.11 14.99
C ASP A 144 -4.37 -16.89 14.97
N VAL A 145 -4.22 -16.00 13.99
CA VAL A 145 -5.15 -14.88 13.77
C VAL A 145 -6.56 -15.37 13.50
N LEU A 146 -6.72 -16.40 12.65
CA LEU A 146 -8.03 -17.00 12.37
C LEU A 146 -8.66 -17.61 13.61
N LYS A 147 -7.90 -18.34 14.43
CA LYS A 147 -8.39 -18.89 15.70
C LYS A 147 -8.86 -17.80 16.66
N SER A 148 -8.13 -16.68 16.73
CA SER A 148 -8.53 -15.53 17.56
C SER A 148 -9.86 -14.96 17.07
N PHE A 149 -10.02 -14.74 15.77
CA PHE A 149 -11.27 -14.22 15.20
C PHE A 149 -12.46 -15.17 15.42
N ILE A 150 -12.28 -16.47 15.17
CA ILE A 150 -13.32 -17.47 15.45
C ILE A 150 -13.81 -17.39 16.90
N LYS A 151 -12.90 -17.17 17.85
CA LYS A 151 -13.22 -17.09 19.27
C LYS A 151 -13.88 -15.77 19.68
N GLU A 152 -13.48 -14.66 19.07
CA GLU A 152 -13.86 -13.30 19.49
C GLU A 152 -15.10 -12.78 18.75
N LEU A 153 -15.35 -13.27 17.53
CA LEU A 153 -16.50 -12.87 16.73
C LEU A 153 -17.75 -13.65 17.11
N SER A 154 -18.92 -13.02 16.91
CA SER A 154 -20.19 -13.70 17.16
C SER A 154 -20.36 -14.92 16.27
N GLU A 155 -21.14 -15.91 16.72
CA GLU A 155 -21.46 -17.12 15.94
C GLU A 155 -22.21 -16.79 14.64
N SER A 156 -22.90 -15.65 14.59
CA SER A 156 -23.63 -15.17 13.41
C SER A 156 -22.77 -14.36 12.44
N ASP A 157 -21.50 -14.11 12.76
CA ASP A 157 -20.63 -13.37 11.88
C ASP A 157 -20.25 -14.20 10.65
N GLU A 158 -20.35 -13.61 9.44
CA GLU A 158 -20.01 -14.29 8.19
C GLU A 158 -18.57 -14.84 8.17
N PHE A 159 -17.69 -14.27 9.01
CA PHE A 159 -16.33 -14.76 9.16
C PHE A 159 -16.27 -16.22 9.60
N GLN A 160 -17.24 -16.67 10.42
CA GLN A 160 -17.33 -18.05 10.89
C GLN A 160 -17.51 -19.06 9.75
N GLU A 161 -18.17 -18.65 8.66
CA GLU A 161 -18.39 -19.52 7.50
C GLU A 161 -17.12 -19.76 6.68
N VAL A 162 -16.23 -18.76 6.64
CA VAL A 162 -15.03 -18.81 5.80
C VAL A 162 -13.77 -19.23 6.56
N ALA A 163 -13.75 -19.06 7.87
CA ALA A 163 -12.60 -19.39 8.73
C ALA A 163 -12.50 -20.88 9.11
N LYS A 164 -12.81 -21.77 8.17
CA LYS A 164 -12.75 -23.23 8.39
C LYS A 164 -11.31 -23.73 8.33
N GLU A 165 -10.99 -24.72 9.16
CA GLU A 165 -9.70 -25.39 9.13
C GLU A 165 -9.50 -26.12 7.80
N ILE A 166 -8.40 -25.86 7.12
CA ILE A 166 -8.03 -26.50 5.86
C ILE A 166 -6.94 -27.54 6.17
N PRO A 167 -7.18 -28.85 5.93
CA PRO A 167 -6.24 -29.91 6.29
C PRO A 167 -4.85 -29.74 5.70
N LEU A 168 -4.74 -29.23 4.46
CA LEU A 168 -3.45 -28.94 3.82
C LEU A 168 -2.68 -27.85 4.58
N VAL A 169 -3.35 -26.79 5.03
CA VAL A 169 -2.73 -25.70 5.82
C VAL A 169 -2.18 -26.24 7.12
N LYS A 170 -2.94 -27.08 7.82
CA LYS A 170 -2.49 -27.74 9.06
C LYS A 170 -1.26 -28.59 8.81
N LYS A 171 -1.27 -29.43 7.78
CA LYS A 171 -0.13 -30.27 7.39
C LYS A 171 1.11 -29.45 7.06
N LEU A 172 0.97 -28.32 6.36
CA LEU A 172 2.09 -27.40 6.07
C LEU A 172 2.73 -26.88 7.36
N ILE A 173 1.91 -26.42 8.32
CA ILE A 173 2.41 -25.93 9.61
C ILE A 173 3.13 -27.02 10.39
N GLU A 174 2.52 -28.21 10.54
CA GLU A 174 3.09 -29.36 11.26
C GLU A 174 4.42 -29.84 10.68
N THR A 175 4.60 -29.71 9.35
CA THR A 175 5.84 -30.12 8.66
C THR A 175 6.87 -28.98 8.52
N GLY A 176 6.58 -27.78 9.06
CA GLY A 176 7.48 -26.62 9.07
C GLY A 176 7.51 -25.82 7.77
N TYR A 177 6.50 -25.99 6.92
CA TYR A 177 6.29 -25.17 5.74
C TYR A 177 5.39 -23.97 6.09
N THR A 178 5.93 -23.04 6.86
CA THR A 178 5.21 -21.89 7.42
C THR A 178 5.33 -20.61 6.59
N GLY A 179 5.82 -20.70 5.36
CA GLY A 179 6.03 -19.58 4.45
C GLY A 179 7.49 -19.21 4.28
N ARG A 180 7.78 -17.96 3.89
CA ARG A 180 9.15 -17.49 3.57
C ARG A 180 10.12 -17.55 4.73
N LYS A 181 9.65 -17.56 5.97
CA LYS A 181 10.46 -17.70 7.19
C LYS A 181 10.81 -19.14 7.52
N GLY A 182 10.07 -20.11 6.95
CA GLY A 182 10.24 -21.53 7.15
C GLY A 182 10.96 -22.21 5.98
N LYS A 183 10.63 -23.48 5.76
CA LYS A 183 11.17 -24.29 4.65
C LYS A 183 10.56 -23.91 3.27
N GLY A 184 9.62 -23.00 3.22
CA GLY A 184 8.70 -22.64 2.17
C GLY A 184 7.28 -22.64 2.72
N GLY A 185 6.29 -22.54 1.85
CA GLY A 185 4.86 -22.58 2.19
C GLY A 185 4.07 -23.09 0.99
N PHE A 186 3.07 -22.36 0.54
CA PHE A 186 2.39 -22.65 -0.71
C PHE A 186 3.35 -22.61 -1.91
N TYR A 187 4.31 -21.68 -1.85
CA TYR A 187 5.47 -21.64 -2.75
C TYR A 187 6.75 -21.98 -1.99
N ARG A 188 7.68 -22.64 -2.67
CA ARG A 188 9.02 -22.86 -2.13
C ARG A 188 10.08 -22.71 -3.20
N MET A 189 11.30 -22.35 -2.79
CA MET A 189 12.48 -22.37 -3.66
C MET A 189 13.19 -23.71 -3.52
N ASN A 190 13.25 -24.48 -4.61
CA ASN A 190 14.01 -25.71 -4.69
C ASN A 190 15.27 -25.53 -5.52
N LYS A 191 16.28 -26.39 -5.31
CA LYS A 191 17.49 -26.45 -6.13
C LYS A 191 17.53 -27.78 -6.87
N VAL A 192 17.45 -27.72 -8.20
CA VAL A 192 17.60 -28.86 -9.10
C VAL A 192 18.77 -28.53 -10.02
N ASP A 193 19.77 -29.39 -10.10
CA ASP A 193 20.99 -29.22 -10.93
C ASP A 193 21.66 -27.85 -10.75
N ASN A 194 21.81 -27.41 -9.49
CA ASN A 194 22.33 -26.09 -9.10
C ASN A 194 21.51 -24.87 -9.57
N LYS A 195 20.35 -25.07 -10.20
CA LYS A 195 19.42 -23.99 -10.56
C LYS A 195 18.32 -23.84 -9.50
N LYS A 196 18.03 -22.59 -9.15
CA LYS A 196 16.90 -22.28 -8.27
C LYS A 196 15.61 -22.36 -9.08
N ILE A 197 14.69 -23.21 -8.67
CA ILE A 197 13.37 -23.37 -9.26
C ILE A 197 12.33 -22.98 -8.22
N LEU A 198 11.41 -22.10 -8.60
CA LEU A 198 10.22 -21.83 -7.80
C LEU A 198 9.21 -22.96 -8.02
N GLU A 199 8.79 -23.58 -6.94
CA GLU A 199 7.75 -24.62 -6.95
C GLU A 199 6.49 -24.11 -6.25
N ALA A 200 5.35 -24.60 -6.72
CA ALA A 200 4.01 -24.35 -6.22
C ALA A 200 3.39 -25.67 -5.73
N ILE A 201 2.62 -25.62 -4.65
CA ILE A 201 1.94 -26.80 -4.14
C ILE A 201 0.60 -27.03 -4.87
N ASN A 202 0.32 -28.26 -5.20
CA ASN A 202 -1.01 -28.66 -5.68
C ASN A 202 -1.98 -28.75 -4.49
N LEU A 203 -3.08 -28.01 -4.52
CA LEU A 203 -4.04 -27.91 -3.42
C LEU A 203 -4.79 -29.24 -3.13
N GLU A 204 -4.91 -30.13 -4.10
CA GLU A 204 -5.60 -31.41 -3.93
C GLU A 204 -4.66 -32.51 -3.42
N THR A 205 -3.44 -32.60 -3.99
CA THR A 205 -2.50 -33.68 -3.66
C THR A 205 -1.52 -33.31 -2.56
N GLY A 206 -1.24 -32.02 -2.38
CA GLY A 206 -0.21 -31.53 -1.48
C GLY A 206 1.23 -31.76 -2.01
N GLU A 207 1.39 -32.08 -3.29
CA GLU A 207 2.68 -32.26 -3.94
C GLU A 207 3.15 -30.97 -4.60
N TYR A 208 4.48 -30.78 -4.64
CA TYR A 208 5.07 -29.60 -5.29
C TYR A 208 5.40 -29.88 -6.75
N HIS A 209 5.16 -28.90 -7.60
CA HIS A 209 5.54 -28.89 -9.00
C HIS A 209 6.19 -27.54 -9.37
N PRO A 210 6.95 -27.47 -10.48
CA PRO A 210 7.49 -26.20 -10.96
C PRO A 210 6.36 -25.17 -11.18
N ALA A 211 6.50 -23.98 -10.56
CA ALA A 211 5.48 -22.95 -10.63
C ALA A 211 5.28 -22.47 -12.07
N GLN A 212 4.01 -22.33 -12.46
CA GLN A 212 3.60 -21.90 -13.80
C GLN A 212 3.24 -20.43 -13.81
N LYS A 213 3.58 -19.73 -14.88
CA LYS A 213 3.16 -18.36 -15.08
C LYS A 213 1.79 -18.33 -15.76
N ILE A 214 0.79 -17.95 -14.99
CA ILE A 214 -0.56 -17.76 -15.53
C ILE A 214 -0.70 -16.33 -16.06
N ASN A 215 -1.12 -16.22 -17.31
CA ASN A 215 -1.37 -14.93 -17.94
C ASN A 215 -2.87 -14.72 -18.12
N ILE A 216 -3.45 -13.90 -17.26
CA ILE A 216 -4.83 -13.45 -17.40
C ILE A 216 -4.76 -12.27 -18.35
N LYS A 217 -5.15 -12.48 -19.63
CA LYS A 217 -5.13 -11.45 -20.66
C LYS A 217 -5.99 -10.25 -20.24
N SER A 218 -5.40 -9.31 -19.53
CA SER A 218 -5.92 -7.95 -19.34
C SER A 218 -4.80 -7.04 -18.84
N ASP A 219 -4.15 -6.34 -19.75
CA ASP A 219 -3.14 -5.32 -19.41
C ASP A 219 -3.76 -4.02 -18.87
N LYS A 220 -5.09 -3.88 -18.95
CA LYS A 220 -5.88 -2.82 -18.31
C LYS A 220 -7.05 -3.49 -17.62
N VAL A 221 -6.98 -3.53 -16.30
CA VAL A 221 -7.99 -4.17 -15.48
C VAL A 221 -9.24 -3.33 -15.44
N ASP A 222 -10.24 -3.75 -16.18
CA ASP A 222 -11.62 -3.40 -15.96
C ASP A 222 -12.23 -4.52 -15.11
N LEU A 223 -12.47 -4.23 -13.84
CA LEU A 223 -13.02 -5.18 -12.88
C LEU A 223 -14.39 -5.71 -13.35
N LYS A 224 -15.20 -4.85 -13.98
CA LYS A 224 -16.47 -5.22 -14.56
C LYS A 224 -16.31 -6.23 -15.69
N ALA A 225 -15.31 -6.08 -16.53
CA ALA A 225 -15.00 -7.04 -17.58
C ALA A 225 -14.52 -8.38 -17.00
N LEU A 226 -13.69 -8.33 -15.93
CA LEU A 226 -13.19 -9.54 -15.27
C LEU A 226 -14.33 -10.40 -14.70
N ILE A 227 -15.23 -9.82 -13.92
CA ILE A 227 -16.32 -10.56 -13.26
C ILE A 227 -17.43 -11.02 -14.22
N ASN A 228 -17.43 -10.51 -15.46
CA ASN A 228 -18.37 -10.89 -16.51
C ASN A 228 -17.75 -11.88 -17.51
N ARG A 229 -16.55 -12.38 -17.27
CA ARG A 229 -15.97 -13.46 -18.09
C ARG A 229 -16.77 -14.74 -17.90
N ASP A 230 -16.95 -15.46 -19.00
CA ASP A 230 -17.61 -16.77 -19.01
C ASP A 230 -16.57 -17.91 -18.88
N ASP A 231 -15.73 -17.80 -17.81
CA ASP A 231 -14.74 -18.82 -17.47
C ASP A 231 -14.54 -18.89 -15.95
N LYS A 232 -13.78 -19.90 -15.49
CA LYS A 232 -13.49 -20.12 -14.06
C LYS A 232 -12.83 -18.93 -13.38
N TYR A 233 -12.13 -18.06 -14.11
CA TYR A 233 -11.48 -16.86 -13.56
C TYR A 233 -12.48 -15.75 -13.27
N GLY A 234 -13.47 -15.57 -14.15
CA GLY A 234 -14.58 -14.65 -13.91
C GLY A 234 -15.46 -15.11 -12.76
N GLU A 235 -15.77 -16.40 -12.71
CA GLU A 235 -16.56 -17.01 -11.63
C GLU A 235 -15.85 -16.85 -10.26
N TYR A 236 -14.55 -17.13 -10.21
CA TYR A 236 -13.74 -16.94 -9.00
C TYR A 236 -13.67 -15.47 -8.57
N ALA A 237 -13.38 -14.57 -9.50
CA ALA A 237 -13.32 -13.14 -9.20
C ALA A 237 -14.65 -12.63 -8.65
N TRP A 238 -15.77 -13.00 -9.27
CA TRP A 238 -17.11 -12.64 -8.81
C TRP A 238 -17.39 -13.19 -7.41
N SER A 239 -17.15 -14.50 -7.18
CA SER A 239 -17.40 -15.12 -5.88
C SER A 239 -16.62 -14.47 -4.76
N VAL A 240 -15.37 -14.11 -5.02
CA VAL A 240 -14.51 -13.45 -4.01
C VAL A 240 -14.95 -12.00 -3.76
N ILE A 241 -15.09 -11.20 -4.83
CA ILE A 241 -15.42 -9.77 -4.70
C ILE A 241 -16.80 -9.56 -4.08
N SER A 242 -17.80 -10.30 -4.50
CA SER A 242 -19.16 -10.14 -3.98
C SER A 242 -19.24 -10.43 -2.47
N LYS A 243 -18.52 -11.42 -1.98
CA LYS A 243 -18.44 -11.73 -0.54
C LYS A 243 -17.68 -10.66 0.23
N ILE A 244 -16.57 -10.14 -0.33
CA ILE A 244 -15.82 -9.04 0.31
C ILE A 244 -16.70 -7.80 0.44
N ILE A 245 -17.42 -7.43 -0.62
CA ILE A 245 -18.33 -6.27 -0.60
C ILE A 245 -19.45 -6.48 0.40
N ASN A 246 -20.09 -7.67 0.40
CA ASN A 246 -21.15 -7.97 1.35
C ASN A 246 -20.67 -7.86 2.79
N TYR A 247 -19.53 -8.48 3.09
CA TYR A 247 -18.97 -8.45 4.44
C TYR A 247 -18.57 -7.03 4.86
N ALA A 248 -17.84 -6.29 4.02
CA ALA A 248 -17.45 -4.94 4.31
C ALA A 248 -18.64 -4.02 4.60
N SER A 249 -19.70 -4.16 3.81
CA SER A 249 -20.93 -3.36 3.96
C SER A 249 -21.76 -3.74 5.20
N SER A 250 -21.76 -5.02 5.61
CA SER A 250 -22.44 -5.48 6.82
C SER A 250 -21.83 -4.91 8.11
N LEU A 251 -20.56 -4.52 8.06
CA LEU A 251 -19.83 -3.97 9.21
C LEU A 251 -20.06 -2.46 9.43
N VAL A 252 -20.70 -1.76 8.50
CA VAL A 252 -21.05 -0.35 8.64
C VAL A 252 -22.44 -0.24 9.29
N PRO A 253 -22.64 0.62 10.33
CA PRO A 253 -21.69 1.52 10.98
C PRO A 253 -20.91 0.89 12.15
N GLY A 254 -21.04 -0.40 12.41
CA GLY A 254 -20.48 -1.06 13.59
C GLY A 254 -18.97 -0.92 13.78
N ILE A 255 -18.21 -1.02 12.68
CA ILE A 255 -16.75 -0.95 12.69
C ILE A 255 -16.24 0.49 12.52
N THR A 256 -16.91 1.27 11.68
CA THR A 256 -16.68 2.70 11.43
C THR A 256 -17.98 3.35 11.00
N ASP A 257 -18.14 4.64 11.30
CA ASP A 257 -19.31 5.42 10.89
C ASP A 257 -19.28 5.73 9.38
N GLU A 258 -18.09 5.73 8.78
CA GLU A 258 -17.83 6.14 7.40
C GLU A 258 -17.33 4.97 6.55
N PHE A 259 -18.14 4.50 5.61
CA PHE A 259 -17.74 3.39 4.73
C PHE A 259 -16.46 3.66 3.91
N ASN A 260 -16.17 4.94 3.59
CA ASN A 260 -14.94 5.35 2.92
C ASN A 260 -13.67 5.01 3.72
N ASP A 261 -13.77 4.92 5.05
CA ASP A 261 -12.65 4.52 5.91
C ASP A 261 -12.21 3.08 5.64
N ILE A 262 -13.15 2.22 5.26
CA ILE A 262 -12.85 0.83 4.87
C ILE A 262 -12.02 0.81 3.59
N ASP A 263 -12.41 1.59 2.58
CA ASP A 263 -11.64 1.70 1.34
C ASP A 263 -10.22 2.23 1.58
N GLU A 264 -10.12 3.27 2.40
CA GLU A 264 -8.83 3.86 2.75
C GLU A 264 -7.95 2.89 3.53
N ALA A 265 -8.52 2.14 4.49
CA ALA A 265 -7.78 1.13 5.24
C ALA A 265 -7.21 0.04 4.34
N MET A 266 -7.95 -0.41 3.33
CA MET A 266 -7.47 -1.41 2.39
C MET A 266 -6.37 -0.86 1.49
N ARG A 267 -6.45 0.40 1.08
CA ARG A 267 -5.38 1.06 0.32
C ARG A 267 -4.11 1.22 1.14
N LEU A 268 -4.21 1.75 2.35
CA LEU A 268 -3.06 2.10 3.19
C LEU A 268 -2.44 0.92 3.91
N GLY A 269 -3.26 -0.09 4.29
CA GLY A 269 -2.82 -1.24 5.09
C GLY A 269 -2.53 -2.50 4.27
N PHE A 270 -3.15 -2.63 3.10
CA PHE A 270 -3.00 -3.81 2.23
C PHE A 270 -2.52 -3.47 0.82
N ASN A 271 -2.20 -2.19 0.56
CA ASN A 271 -1.75 -1.69 -0.75
C ASN A 271 -2.72 -2.03 -1.90
N TRP A 272 -4.01 -2.09 -1.64
CA TRP A 272 -5.01 -2.25 -2.68
C TRP A 272 -5.10 -0.95 -3.50
N SER A 273 -5.35 -1.06 -4.78
CA SER A 273 -5.58 0.12 -5.62
C SER A 273 -6.97 0.73 -5.40
N LYS A 274 -7.92 -0.10 -4.96
CA LYS A 274 -9.31 0.24 -4.65
C LYS A 274 -9.79 -0.57 -3.47
N GLY A 275 -10.58 0.07 -2.60
CA GLY A 275 -11.26 -0.64 -1.53
C GLY A 275 -12.58 -1.28 -2.00
N PRO A 276 -13.27 -2.02 -1.10
CA PRO A 276 -14.47 -2.77 -1.47
C PRO A 276 -15.61 -1.94 -2.07
N PHE A 277 -15.84 -0.75 -1.55
CA PHE A 277 -16.91 0.12 -2.05
C PHE A 277 -16.53 0.81 -3.36
N GLU A 278 -15.25 1.14 -3.54
CA GLU A 278 -14.73 1.61 -4.84
C GLU A 278 -14.83 0.52 -5.91
N MET A 279 -14.62 -0.75 -5.53
CA MET A 279 -14.83 -1.89 -6.42
C MET A 279 -16.31 -2.04 -6.77
N LEU A 280 -17.22 -1.86 -5.81
CA LEU A 280 -18.67 -1.90 -6.06
C LEU A 280 -19.10 -0.82 -7.04
N GLU A 281 -18.60 0.40 -6.89
CA GLU A 281 -18.90 1.52 -7.81
C GLU A 281 -18.36 1.27 -9.22
N GLU A 282 -17.13 0.71 -9.35
CA GLU A 282 -16.57 0.33 -10.65
C GLU A 282 -17.36 -0.79 -11.34
N ILE A 283 -17.80 -1.78 -10.57
CA ILE A 283 -18.68 -2.85 -11.06
C ILE A 283 -20.00 -2.25 -11.57
N GLY A 284 -20.47 -1.22 -10.91
CA GLY A 284 -21.78 -0.60 -11.10
C GLY A 284 -22.84 -1.25 -10.21
N VAL A 285 -23.57 -0.42 -9.48
CA VAL A 285 -24.59 -0.86 -8.51
C VAL A 285 -25.65 -1.75 -9.17
N SER A 286 -26.17 -1.33 -10.31
CA SER A 286 -27.16 -2.11 -11.07
C SER A 286 -26.60 -3.45 -11.54
N ASN A 287 -25.34 -3.49 -12.01
CA ASN A 287 -24.70 -4.73 -12.44
C ASN A 287 -24.43 -5.66 -11.25
N PHE A 288 -24.00 -5.13 -10.10
CA PHE A 288 -23.81 -5.90 -8.88
C PHE A 288 -25.11 -6.60 -8.46
N PHE A 289 -26.21 -5.86 -8.30
CA PHE A 289 -27.49 -6.43 -7.89
C PHE A 289 -28.19 -7.28 -8.96
N SER A 290 -27.75 -7.25 -10.22
CA SER A 290 -28.21 -8.20 -11.22
C SER A 290 -27.78 -9.64 -10.89
N LYS A 291 -26.58 -9.78 -10.29
CA LYS A 291 -25.94 -11.06 -9.95
C LYS A 291 -26.04 -11.42 -8.45
N PHE A 292 -25.94 -10.43 -7.55
CA PHE A 292 -25.95 -10.62 -6.11
C PHE A 292 -27.37 -10.45 -5.54
N LYS A 293 -27.89 -11.51 -4.90
CA LYS A 293 -29.29 -11.54 -4.38
C LYS A 293 -29.36 -11.67 -2.86
N ASN A 294 -28.32 -12.17 -2.22
CA ASN A 294 -28.31 -12.46 -0.79
C ASN A 294 -27.80 -11.26 0.03
N TYR A 295 -28.56 -10.16 -0.02
CA TYR A 295 -28.23 -8.93 0.75
C TYR A 295 -29.29 -8.58 1.82
N GLU A 296 -30.26 -9.45 2.02
CA GLU A 296 -31.27 -9.26 3.08
C GLU A 296 -30.61 -9.22 4.46
N GLY A 297 -30.97 -8.20 5.26
CA GLY A 297 -30.36 -7.91 6.55
C GLY A 297 -29.10 -7.05 6.48
N ASN A 298 -28.53 -6.82 5.31
CA ASN A 298 -27.43 -5.90 5.11
C ASN A 298 -27.98 -4.50 4.78
N LYS A 299 -28.16 -3.68 5.80
CA LYS A 299 -28.81 -2.36 5.68
C LYS A 299 -28.16 -1.43 4.67
N PHE A 300 -26.83 -1.49 4.53
CA PHE A 300 -26.13 -0.68 3.54
C PHE A 300 -26.50 -1.09 2.13
N LEU A 301 -26.44 -2.37 1.83
CA LEU A 301 -26.80 -2.90 0.51
C LEU A 301 -28.30 -2.79 0.21
N GLU A 302 -29.16 -2.97 1.21
CA GLU A 302 -30.61 -2.75 1.06
C GLU A 302 -30.91 -1.32 0.62
N ASN A 303 -30.36 -0.33 1.32
CA ASN A 303 -30.50 1.08 0.97
C ASN A 303 -29.95 1.38 -0.44
N LEU A 304 -28.80 0.80 -0.76
CA LEU A 304 -28.19 1.00 -2.07
C LEU A 304 -29.00 0.36 -3.20
N ALA A 305 -29.62 -0.80 -2.96
CA ALA A 305 -30.52 -1.47 -3.90
C ALA A 305 -31.81 -0.67 -4.16
N GLU A 306 -32.35 -0.02 -3.12
CA GLU A 306 -33.51 0.84 -3.23
C GLU A 306 -33.22 2.14 -3.98
N THR A 307 -32.12 2.82 -3.60
CA THR A 307 -31.75 4.13 -4.17
C THR A 307 -31.17 4.05 -5.56
N LYS A 308 -30.56 2.89 -5.92
CA LYS A 308 -29.86 2.67 -7.20
C LYS A 308 -28.82 3.75 -7.51
N ASN A 309 -28.21 4.32 -6.48
CA ASN A 309 -27.23 5.38 -6.63
C ASN A 309 -25.91 4.81 -7.16
N GLU A 310 -25.60 5.02 -8.43
CA GLU A 310 -24.35 4.54 -9.08
C GLU A 310 -23.10 5.31 -8.63
N ASN A 311 -23.25 6.48 -8.02
CA ASN A 311 -22.16 7.34 -7.54
C ASN A 311 -22.31 7.64 -6.04
N PHE A 312 -22.42 6.60 -5.22
CA PHE A 312 -22.70 6.74 -3.81
C PHE A 312 -21.50 7.24 -2.97
N HIS A 313 -20.27 7.17 -3.46
CA HIS A 313 -19.14 7.82 -2.81
C HIS A 313 -19.23 9.34 -2.82
N GLY A 314 -19.97 9.92 -3.77
CA GLY A 314 -20.04 11.36 -3.92
C GLY A 314 -18.69 12.00 -4.25
N ILE A 315 -18.57 13.30 -3.99
CA ILE A 315 -17.29 14.01 -4.08
C ILE A 315 -16.48 13.64 -2.84
N ARG A 316 -15.44 12.81 -3.01
CA ARG A 316 -14.55 12.45 -1.91
C ARG A 316 -13.94 13.71 -1.28
N GLN A 317 -14.32 14.02 -0.06
CA GLN A 317 -13.48 14.84 0.78
C GLN A 317 -12.25 14.00 1.11
N LYS A 318 -11.11 14.29 0.48
CA LYS A 318 -9.83 13.71 0.91
C LYS A 318 -9.60 14.16 2.35
N TYR A 319 -9.35 13.19 3.22
CA TYR A 319 -9.19 13.34 4.67
C TYR A 319 -8.05 14.28 5.11
N THR A 320 -7.29 14.84 4.20
CA THR A 320 -6.18 15.74 4.54
C THR A 320 -6.25 17.02 3.73
N ASP A 321 -6.13 18.16 4.41
CA ASP A 321 -5.78 19.47 3.82
C ASP A 321 -4.36 19.49 3.25
N ILE A 322 -3.66 18.34 3.25
CA ILE A 322 -2.31 18.22 2.72
C ILE A 322 -2.35 18.36 1.20
N GLU A 323 -1.64 19.32 0.68
CA GLU A 323 -1.36 19.45 -0.74
C GLU A 323 -0.41 18.34 -1.19
N THR A 324 -0.91 17.41 -1.97
CA THR A 324 -0.09 16.40 -2.65
C THR A 324 0.31 16.90 -4.03
N LEU A 325 1.41 16.38 -4.59
CA LEU A 325 1.82 16.71 -5.96
C LEU A 325 0.67 16.47 -6.96
N GLY A 326 -0.07 15.38 -6.81
CA GLY A 326 -1.23 15.08 -7.67
C GLY A 326 -2.37 16.10 -7.56
N LYS A 327 -2.57 16.73 -6.37
CA LYS A 327 -3.53 17.85 -6.24
C LYS A 327 -2.98 19.10 -6.92
N VAL A 328 -1.71 19.43 -6.67
CA VAL A 328 -1.05 20.61 -7.24
C VAL A 328 -1.04 20.53 -8.77
N LYS A 329 -0.74 19.39 -9.35
CA LYS A 329 -0.74 19.18 -10.81
C LYS A 329 -2.09 19.45 -11.49
N LYS A 330 -3.20 19.40 -10.76
CA LYS A 330 -4.54 19.73 -11.31
C LYS A 330 -4.73 21.23 -11.54
N THR A 331 -4.00 22.06 -10.81
CA THR A 331 -4.11 23.53 -10.88
C THR A 331 -2.84 24.19 -11.38
N ALA A 332 -1.69 23.49 -11.33
CA ALA A 332 -0.42 23.96 -11.85
C ALA A 332 -0.41 23.95 -13.38
N SER A 333 0.27 24.90 -13.98
CA SER A 333 0.55 24.90 -15.41
C SER A 333 1.77 24.05 -15.72
N ASN A 334 1.64 23.06 -16.60
CA ASN A 334 2.81 22.41 -17.19
C ASN A 334 3.45 23.41 -18.16
N ILE A 335 4.65 23.90 -17.83
CA ILE A 335 5.30 25.00 -18.58
C ILE A 335 6.40 24.50 -19.50
N ASP A 336 7.03 23.36 -19.20
CA ASP A 336 8.08 22.73 -20.00
C ASP A 336 8.24 21.26 -19.56
N GLY A 337 9.01 20.50 -20.32
CA GLY A 337 9.34 19.12 -20.00
C GLY A 337 10.00 18.43 -21.20
N ASN A 338 10.51 17.23 -20.92
CA ASN A 338 11.14 16.37 -21.92
C ASN A 338 10.80 14.90 -21.61
N SER A 339 11.53 13.97 -22.23
CA SER A 339 11.29 12.53 -22.01
C SER A 339 11.57 12.07 -20.57
N SER A 340 12.33 12.83 -19.79
CA SER A 340 12.87 12.41 -18.49
C SER A 340 12.35 13.21 -17.30
N ALA A 341 11.76 14.38 -17.53
CA ALA A 341 11.20 15.20 -16.47
C ALA A 341 10.09 16.14 -16.99
N SER A 342 9.19 16.52 -16.09
CA SER A 342 8.18 17.56 -16.31
C SER A 342 8.44 18.75 -15.40
N ILE A 343 8.19 19.96 -15.91
CA ILE A 343 8.31 21.21 -15.15
C ILE A 343 6.93 21.83 -15.04
N TYR A 344 6.47 22.03 -13.80
CA TYR A 344 5.20 22.69 -13.52
C TYR A 344 5.45 24.05 -12.88
N ARG A 345 4.60 25.03 -13.17
CA ARG A 345 4.51 26.31 -12.47
C ARG A 345 3.30 26.29 -11.56
N PHE A 346 3.52 26.49 -10.28
CA PHE A 346 2.47 26.64 -9.28
C PHE A 346 2.74 27.88 -8.44
N ASN A 347 1.83 28.85 -8.47
CA ASN A 347 2.06 30.17 -7.88
C ASN A 347 3.40 30.77 -8.38
N ASP A 348 4.27 31.15 -7.46
CA ASP A 348 5.55 31.83 -7.74
C ASP A 348 6.77 30.88 -7.77
N TYR A 349 6.56 29.55 -7.79
CA TYR A 349 7.64 28.56 -7.81
C TYR A 349 7.46 27.49 -8.90
N ASN A 350 8.55 26.86 -9.22
CA ASN A 350 8.59 25.73 -10.14
C ASN A 350 8.63 24.41 -9.38
N ILE A 351 8.11 23.38 -10.00
CA ILE A 351 8.18 22.00 -9.52
C ILE A 351 8.78 21.15 -10.65
N VAL A 352 9.80 20.36 -10.32
CA VAL A 352 10.33 19.34 -11.23
C VAL A 352 9.95 17.97 -10.71
N GLU A 353 9.36 17.16 -11.59
CA GLU A 353 9.05 15.75 -11.39
C GLU A 353 9.80 14.91 -12.42
N PHE A 354 10.58 13.92 -11.98
CA PHE A 354 11.21 12.96 -12.88
C PHE A 354 10.21 11.91 -13.34
N THR A 355 10.29 11.54 -14.63
CA THR A 355 9.31 10.64 -15.28
C THR A 355 9.93 9.39 -15.88
N THR A 356 11.25 9.21 -15.77
CA THR A 356 11.97 8.03 -16.23
C THR A 356 11.64 6.80 -15.38
N LYS A 357 11.95 5.62 -15.90
CA LYS A 357 11.85 4.39 -15.10
C LYS A 357 12.74 4.48 -13.85
N ALA A 358 12.13 4.28 -12.69
CA ALA A 358 12.79 4.40 -11.38
C ALA A 358 13.35 5.82 -11.10
N ASN A 359 12.87 6.83 -11.81
CA ASN A 359 13.35 8.22 -11.77
C ASN A 359 14.88 8.32 -11.93
N ALA A 360 15.44 7.44 -12.80
CA ALA A 360 16.84 7.43 -13.11
C ALA A 360 17.21 8.69 -13.90
N LEU A 361 18.35 9.29 -13.52
CA LEU A 361 18.79 10.58 -14.04
C LEU A 361 19.63 10.42 -15.31
N ASP A 362 19.38 11.24 -16.28
CA ASP A 362 20.07 11.35 -17.54
C ASP A 362 20.30 12.84 -17.91
N TYR A 363 20.77 13.08 -19.14
CA TYR A 363 21.04 14.45 -19.60
C TYR A 363 19.77 15.31 -19.56
N ASP A 364 18.63 14.76 -20.00
CA ASP A 364 17.36 15.48 -20.10
C ASP A 364 16.81 15.84 -18.72
N SER A 365 16.93 14.95 -17.73
CA SER A 365 16.52 15.25 -16.35
C SER A 365 17.39 16.36 -15.72
N MET A 366 18.69 16.37 -16.01
CA MET A 366 19.59 17.42 -15.53
C MET A 366 19.33 18.77 -16.24
N ASP A 367 18.99 18.74 -17.52
CA ASP A 367 18.60 19.96 -18.27
C ASP A 367 17.30 20.57 -17.71
N ALA A 368 16.30 19.73 -17.40
CA ALA A 368 15.06 20.19 -16.77
C ALA A 368 15.30 20.85 -15.41
N LEU A 369 16.18 20.28 -14.57
CA LEU A 369 16.55 20.87 -13.30
C LEU A 369 17.19 22.26 -13.47
N LYS A 370 18.11 22.39 -14.42
CA LYS A 370 18.81 23.65 -14.70
C LYS A 370 17.86 24.74 -15.20
N LYS A 371 16.93 24.37 -16.09
CA LYS A 371 15.91 25.28 -16.62
C LYS A 371 14.94 25.79 -15.55
N ALA A 372 14.60 24.93 -14.61
CA ALA A 372 13.58 25.22 -13.61
C ALA A 372 14.05 26.17 -12.49
N THR A 373 15.33 26.59 -12.46
CA THR A 373 15.87 27.50 -11.44
C THR A 373 15.65 28.99 -11.73
N ASP A 374 14.89 29.33 -12.78
CA ASP A 374 14.45 30.71 -13.03
C ASP A 374 13.49 31.26 -11.95
N LYS A 375 13.02 30.39 -11.08
CA LYS A 375 12.17 30.65 -9.90
C LYS A 375 12.56 29.75 -8.75
N PRO A 376 12.05 29.99 -7.52
CA PRO A 376 12.17 29.00 -6.44
C PRO A 376 11.73 27.63 -6.92
N LEU A 377 12.51 26.59 -6.63
CA LEU A 377 12.34 25.25 -7.18
C LEU A 377 12.03 24.23 -6.10
N ILE A 378 11.02 23.39 -6.33
CA ILE A 378 10.76 22.17 -5.56
C ILE A 378 11.03 20.96 -6.47
N ILE A 379 11.90 20.04 -6.02
CA ILE A 379 12.17 18.77 -6.68
C ILE A 379 11.43 17.69 -5.90
N ILE A 380 10.40 17.10 -6.51
CA ILE A 380 9.50 16.13 -5.85
C ILE A 380 8.94 15.15 -6.89
N ASN A 381 8.70 13.91 -6.46
CA ASN A 381 8.09 12.89 -7.32
C ASN A 381 6.86 12.28 -6.63
N GLU A 382 5.84 11.95 -7.41
CA GLU A 382 4.64 11.25 -6.94
C GLU A 382 4.86 9.73 -6.82
N SER A 383 6.01 9.23 -7.30
CA SER A 383 6.35 7.81 -7.25
C SER A 383 6.87 7.38 -5.87
N MET A 384 6.96 6.04 -5.66
CA MET A 384 7.46 5.45 -4.41
C MET A 384 8.96 5.72 -4.14
N GLN A 385 9.65 6.41 -5.03
CA GLN A 385 11.08 6.72 -4.90
C GLN A 385 11.42 8.08 -5.51
N PHE A 386 12.39 8.76 -4.90
CA PHE A 386 12.87 10.02 -5.42
C PHE A 386 13.73 9.81 -6.67
N SER A 387 14.78 9.01 -6.58
CA SER A 387 15.60 8.60 -7.72
C SER A 387 16.48 7.40 -7.38
N ALA A 388 16.56 6.44 -8.28
CA ALA A 388 17.49 5.31 -8.18
C ALA A 388 18.94 5.67 -8.59
N GLY A 389 19.20 6.94 -8.93
CA GLY A 389 20.53 7.42 -9.38
C GLY A 389 20.61 7.61 -10.89
N VAL A 390 21.83 7.66 -11.38
CA VAL A 390 22.13 7.85 -12.81
C VAL A 390 21.62 6.67 -13.64
N ASN A 391 21.10 6.95 -14.83
CA ASN A 391 20.71 5.93 -15.80
C ASN A 391 21.94 5.22 -16.37
N LEU A 392 22.31 4.11 -15.73
CA LEU A 392 23.49 3.34 -16.13
C LEU A 392 23.40 2.78 -17.56
N SER A 393 22.20 2.51 -18.06
CA SER A 393 22.03 2.04 -19.44
C SER A 393 22.48 3.09 -20.45
N TYR A 394 22.21 4.36 -20.16
CA TYR A 394 22.64 5.49 -20.97
C TYR A 394 24.18 5.59 -21.04
N THR A 395 24.86 5.52 -19.91
CA THR A 395 26.33 5.58 -19.86
C THR A 395 26.99 4.31 -20.42
N MET A 396 26.39 3.14 -20.23
CA MET A 396 26.89 1.87 -20.76
C MET A 396 26.87 1.79 -22.30
N GLU A 397 25.94 2.46 -22.94
CA GLU A 397 25.90 2.55 -24.41
C GLU A 397 27.13 3.27 -24.96
N PHE A 398 27.55 4.37 -24.35
CA PHE A 398 28.78 5.08 -24.72
C PHE A 398 30.03 4.24 -24.42
N ALA A 399 30.06 3.60 -23.24
CA ALA A 399 31.20 2.75 -22.86
C ALA A 399 31.42 1.59 -23.84
N LYS A 400 30.34 0.91 -24.27
CA LYS A 400 30.42 -0.18 -25.26
C LYS A 400 30.90 0.30 -26.62
N LYS A 401 30.70 1.54 -26.99
CA LYS A 401 31.19 2.16 -28.23
C LYS A 401 32.59 2.74 -28.08
N GLY A 402 33.18 2.71 -26.88
CA GLY A 402 34.46 3.35 -26.59
C GLY A 402 34.39 4.89 -26.58
N ASP A 403 33.19 5.46 -26.51
CA ASP A 403 32.98 6.91 -26.52
C ASP A 403 33.05 7.50 -25.11
N PHE A 404 34.23 7.49 -24.56
CA PHE A 404 34.51 8.04 -23.23
C PHE A 404 34.33 9.57 -23.17
N LYS A 405 34.45 10.26 -24.30
CA LYS A 405 34.23 11.73 -24.36
C LYS A 405 32.78 12.10 -24.07
N SER A 406 31.83 11.32 -24.55
CA SER A 406 30.40 11.51 -24.25
C SER A 406 30.11 11.24 -22.77
N ILE A 407 30.77 10.25 -22.16
CA ILE A 407 30.67 10.01 -20.71
C ILE A 407 31.21 11.18 -19.93
N GLU A 408 32.43 11.65 -20.25
CA GLU A 408 33.06 12.82 -19.61
C GLU A 408 32.17 14.07 -19.73
N LYS A 409 31.61 14.32 -20.91
CA LYS A 409 30.67 15.42 -21.14
C LYS A 409 29.41 15.31 -20.27
N PHE A 410 28.86 14.13 -20.16
CA PHE A 410 27.67 13.89 -19.32
C PHE A 410 27.99 14.10 -17.84
N VAL A 411 29.08 13.54 -17.34
CA VAL A 411 29.51 13.73 -15.93
C VAL A 411 29.77 15.20 -15.64
N GLY A 412 30.48 15.90 -16.54
CA GLY A 412 30.73 17.33 -16.40
C GLY A 412 29.42 18.15 -16.35
N TYR A 413 28.46 17.82 -17.22
CA TYR A 413 27.17 18.49 -17.20
C TYR A 413 26.37 18.23 -15.92
N PHE A 414 26.43 16.99 -15.41
CA PHE A 414 25.83 16.62 -14.14
C PHE A 414 26.42 17.44 -12.98
N GLN A 415 27.75 17.53 -12.90
CA GLN A 415 28.47 18.33 -11.91
C GLN A 415 28.09 19.82 -11.99
N GLU A 416 28.07 20.37 -13.22
CA GLU A 416 27.65 21.76 -13.43
C GLU A 416 26.23 22.02 -12.97
N THR A 417 25.30 21.08 -13.24
CA THR A 417 23.92 21.18 -12.80
C THR A 417 23.80 21.13 -11.28
N CYS A 418 24.49 20.20 -10.64
CA CYS A 418 24.57 20.13 -9.18
C CYS A 418 25.11 21.44 -8.57
N LYS A 419 26.19 21.98 -9.15
CA LYS A 419 26.76 23.27 -8.75
C LYS A 419 25.76 24.43 -8.97
N HIS A 420 25.02 24.39 -10.08
CA HIS A 420 24.00 25.36 -10.41
C HIS A 420 22.84 25.35 -9.39
N LEU A 421 22.36 24.16 -8.98
CA LEU A 421 21.35 24.02 -7.92
C LEU A 421 21.83 24.62 -6.60
N LYS A 422 23.08 24.30 -6.20
CA LYS A 422 23.68 24.75 -4.95
C LYS A 422 23.82 26.29 -4.86
N TYR A 423 24.14 26.91 -5.97
CA TYR A 423 24.43 28.38 -6.06
C TYR A 423 23.34 29.09 -6.86
N SER A 424 22.14 28.54 -6.95
CA SER A 424 21.00 29.19 -7.59
C SER A 424 20.63 30.51 -6.90
N ASP A 425 20.23 31.49 -7.68
CA ASP A 425 19.73 32.78 -7.15
C ASP A 425 18.38 32.61 -6.43
N HIS A 426 17.68 31.52 -6.67
CA HIS A 426 16.42 31.17 -6.04
C HIS A 426 16.56 29.94 -5.14
N PRO A 427 15.79 29.84 -4.05
CA PRO A 427 15.82 28.68 -3.18
C PRO A 427 15.46 27.38 -3.93
N VAL A 428 16.22 26.32 -3.68
CA VAL A 428 15.96 24.97 -4.18
C VAL A 428 15.66 24.06 -3.00
N VAL A 429 14.52 23.39 -3.05
CA VAL A 429 14.06 22.44 -2.04
C VAL A 429 13.90 21.06 -2.67
N SER A 430 14.54 20.05 -2.12
CA SER A 430 14.24 18.65 -2.46
C SER A 430 13.30 18.02 -1.44
N ALA A 431 12.26 17.36 -1.93
CA ALA A 431 11.28 16.61 -1.12
C ALA A 431 11.35 15.10 -1.42
N PRO A 432 12.43 14.42 -0.98
CA PRO A 432 12.67 13.03 -1.32
C PRO A 432 11.83 12.07 -0.47
N SER A 433 11.39 10.97 -1.12
CA SER A 433 10.75 9.82 -0.48
C SER A 433 11.32 8.52 -1.06
N GLY A 434 11.31 7.44 -0.27
CA GLY A 434 11.80 6.14 -0.70
C GLY A 434 13.28 6.15 -1.10
N LEU A 435 13.62 5.45 -2.19
CA LEU A 435 15.00 5.35 -2.65
C LEU A 435 15.49 6.70 -3.22
N THR A 436 16.63 7.15 -2.68
CA THR A 436 17.33 8.37 -3.08
C THR A 436 18.82 8.05 -3.13
N LEU A 437 19.25 7.39 -4.22
CA LEU A 437 20.55 6.74 -4.30
C LEU A 437 21.44 7.39 -5.38
N GLY A 438 22.75 7.28 -5.19
CA GLY A 438 23.74 7.74 -6.17
C GLY A 438 23.48 9.17 -6.64
N GLY A 439 23.35 9.39 -7.94
CA GLY A 439 23.04 10.70 -8.53
C GLY A 439 21.78 11.36 -7.96
N GLY A 440 20.79 10.60 -7.52
CA GLY A 440 19.61 11.14 -6.83
C GLY A 440 19.95 11.74 -5.47
N PHE A 441 20.84 11.08 -4.73
CA PHE A 441 21.39 11.63 -3.48
C PHE A 441 22.24 12.87 -3.76
N GLU A 442 23.06 12.85 -4.82
CA GLU A 442 23.89 13.99 -5.22
C GLU A 442 23.05 15.24 -5.53
N VAL A 443 21.95 15.09 -6.29
CA VAL A 443 21.00 16.21 -6.54
C VAL A 443 20.36 16.69 -5.24
N MET A 444 19.91 15.78 -4.38
CA MET A 444 19.26 16.12 -3.12
C MET A 444 20.16 16.98 -2.22
N VAL A 445 21.43 16.60 -2.04
CA VAL A 445 22.35 17.30 -1.12
C VAL A 445 22.83 18.65 -1.66
N GLN A 446 22.61 18.94 -2.92
CA GLN A 446 22.90 20.26 -3.50
C GLN A 446 21.73 21.22 -3.40
N SER A 447 20.59 20.82 -2.82
CA SER A 447 19.47 21.71 -2.53
C SER A 447 19.74 22.55 -1.28
N ASN A 448 19.18 23.77 -1.21
CA ASN A 448 19.31 24.63 -0.03
C ASN A 448 18.59 24.05 1.18
N PHE A 449 17.51 23.30 0.96
CA PHE A 449 16.74 22.63 2.00
C PHE A 449 16.22 21.25 1.53
N VAL A 450 16.19 20.30 2.45
CA VAL A 450 15.68 18.95 2.21
C VAL A 450 14.51 18.65 3.15
N ALA A 451 13.31 18.51 2.59
CA ALA A 451 12.11 18.07 3.29
C ALA A 451 11.88 16.58 3.03
N SER A 452 12.59 15.70 3.76
CA SER A 452 12.55 14.27 3.52
C SER A 452 11.35 13.58 4.17
N HIS A 453 10.78 12.63 3.46
CA HIS A 453 9.83 11.69 4.05
C HIS A 453 10.55 10.72 4.99
N THR A 454 9.83 10.19 6.01
CA THR A 454 10.39 9.27 7.01
C THR A 454 10.84 7.93 6.45
N ASN A 455 10.34 7.52 5.29
CA ASN A 455 10.69 6.26 4.61
C ASN A 455 11.93 6.36 3.71
N ILE A 456 12.61 7.51 3.70
CA ILE A 456 13.75 7.72 2.81
C ILE A 456 14.89 6.73 3.06
N VAL A 457 15.45 6.20 1.98
CA VAL A 457 16.68 5.41 1.98
C VAL A 457 17.70 6.12 1.10
N VAL A 458 18.73 6.66 1.72
CA VAL A 458 19.74 7.51 1.04
C VAL A 458 21.11 6.85 1.02
N GLY A 459 21.89 7.16 0.01
CA GLY A 459 23.29 6.73 -0.02
C GLY A 459 23.97 6.94 -1.35
N LEU A 460 25.29 7.06 -1.27
CA LEU A 460 26.22 7.00 -2.39
C LEU A 460 26.59 5.51 -2.59
N VAL A 461 25.97 4.88 -3.59
CA VAL A 461 26.06 3.44 -3.82
C VAL A 461 27.02 3.06 -4.94
N GLU A 462 27.70 4.02 -5.51
CA GLU A 462 28.59 3.89 -6.67
C GLU A 462 29.70 2.87 -6.41
N THR A 463 30.24 2.82 -5.21
CA THR A 463 31.30 1.89 -4.81
C THR A 463 30.88 0.43 -4.84
N ILE A 464 29.57 0.14 -4.68
CA ILE A 464 29.04 -1.23 -4.75
C ILE A 464 29.17 -1.80 -6.19
N VAL A 465 29.12 -0.91 -7.17
CA VAL A 465 29.26 -1.26 -8.61
C VAL A 465 30.63 -0.93 -9.19
N GLY A 466 31.62 -0.63 -8.33
CA GLY A 466 32.99 -0.35 -8.74
C GLY A 466 33.24 1.05 -9.32
N LEU A 467 32.33 2.00 -9.02
CA LEU A 467 32.44 3.40 -9.44
C LEU A 467 32.73 4.30 -8.21
N ILE A 468 33.00 5.56 -8.47
CA ILE A 468 33.11 6.62 -7.46
C ILE A 468 31.93 7.59 -7.63
N PRO A 469 31.47 8.27 -6.54
CA PRO A 469 30.51 9.37 -6.67
C PRO A 469 31.13 10.50 -7.50
N ALA A 470 30.59 10.75 -8.67
CA ALA A 470 31.21 11.65 -9.64
C ALA A 470 30.35 12.87 -10.00
N GLY A 471 29.06 12.89 -9.62
CA GLY A 471 28.13 13.94 -10.03
C GLY A 471 28.07 15.15 -9.07
N GLY A 472 28.58 15.05 -7.87
CA GLY A 472 28.49 16.11 -6.86
C GLY A 472 28.48 15.60 -5.43
N GLY A 473 28.69 14.30 -5.23
CA GLY A 473 28.70 13.65 -3.92
C GLY A 473 30.05 13.68 -3.19
N CYS A 474 31.11 14.11 -3.87
CA CYS A 474 32.46 14.27 -3.33
C CYS A 474 32.84 15.75 -3.19
#